data_0cd82289a07e55130222d7f7fd70de2d
#
_entry.id   0cd82289a07e55130222d7f7fd70de2d
#
_cell.length_a   1.000
_cell.length_b   1.000
_cell.length_c   1.000
_cell.angle_alpha   90.00
_cell.angle_beta   90.00
_cell.angle_gamma   90.00
#
_symmetry.space_group_name_H-M   'P 1'
#
loop_
_entity.id
_entity.type
_entity.pdbx_description
1 polymer ?
#
loop_
_entity_poly.entity_id
_entity_poly.type
_entity_poly.pdbx_seq_one_letter_code
_entity_poly.pdbx_strand_id
1 'polypeptide(L)'
;MNEPTRRAFIFGTATVAAAGLLLGVQRILSSAFADSDDPASGPVKIAQFAPAGTPTGFATLPKVRKTPAAWKSQLTPVEYEVTRQAGTERAFTGALDKQYAPGLYRCVDCDNALFDSQTKFDSGTGWPSFYQPIAPENVREKTTVYFGTLLREVKCTLCDAHLGHVFPDGPKPTGLRYCMNSAALHFFPHS
;
A
#
# COMPACT_ATOMS: atom_id res chain seq x y z
N MET A 1 -33.12 33.20 -67.73
CA MET A 1 -33.93 32.33 -68.64
C MET A 1 -34.10 31.00 -67.92
N ASN A 2 -35.39 30.72 -67.68
CA ASN A 2 -36.01 29.44 -67.30
C ASN A 2 -35.91 28.88 -65.89
N GLU A 3 -36.87 29.27 -65.06
CA GLU A 3 -37.66 28.32 -64.28
C GLU A 3 -38.51 27.44 -65.22
N PRO A 4 -39.32 26.45 -64.79
CA PRO A 4 -39.64 25.93 -63.41
C PRO A 4 -39.76 24.40 -63.36
N THR A 5 -40.02 23.79 -62.24
CA THR A 5 -41.23 23.00 -62.02
C THR A 5 -41.42 22.52 -60.58
N ARG A 6 -42.49 22.93 -59.95
CA ARG A 6 -43.15 22.43 -58.76
C ARG A 6 -43.63 20.98 -58.93
N ARG A 7 -43.51 20.17 -57.90
CA ARG A 7 -44.52 19.16 -57.52
C ARG A 7 -44.63 19.02 -56.03
N ALA A 8 -45.74 19.48 -55.53
CA ALA A 8 -46.27 19.14 -54.21
C ALA A 8 -47.02 17.80 -54.28
N PHE A 9 -46.99 17.01 -53.22
CA PHE A 9 -48.06 16.05 -52.86
C PHE A 9 -47.76 15.59 -51.43
N ILE A 10 -48.55 15.88 -50.55
CA ILE A 10 -49.82 15.44 -49.94
C ILE A 10 -49.52 14.83 -48.51
N PHE A 11 -50.30 15.40 -47.62
CA PHE A 11 -50.56 15.04 -46.23
C PHE A 11 -50.74 13.55 -45.95
N GLY A 12 -50.13 13.10 -44.88
CA GLY A 12 -50.49 11.88 -44.18
C GLY A 12 -50.46 12.13 -42.68
N THR A 13 -51.59 12.45 -42.11
CA THR A 13 -51.84 12.48 -40.68
C THR A 13 -51.85 11.02 -40.15
N ALA A 14 -51.01 10.69 -39.24
CA ALA A 14 -51.17 9.50 -38.45
C ALA A 14 -50.96 9.81 -36.97
N THR A 15 -51.90 9.43 -36.24
CA THR A 15 -52.33 9.73 -34.90
C THR A 15 -51.35 9.23 -33.83
N VAL A 16 -51.24 10.03 -32.79
CA VAL A 16 -50.71 9.83 -31.45
C VAL A 16 -50.93 8.42 -30.88
N ALA A 17 -49.84 7.83 -30.37
CA ALA A 17 -49.90 6.90 -29.27
C ALA A 17 -48.88 7.37 -28.20
N ALA A 18 -49.44 7.89 -27.13
CA ALA A 18 -48.69 8.20 -25.91
C ALA A 18 -48.23 6.88 -25.26
N ALA A 19 -46.94 6.60 -25.28
CA ALA A 19 -46.33 5.58 -24.46
C ALA A 19 -45.44 6.26 -23.43
N GLY A 20 -45.80 6.06 -22.18
CA GLY A 20 -45.18 6.68 -21.02
C GLY A 20 -43.67 6.43 -20.93
N LEU A 21 -42.94 7.51 -20.80
CA LEU A 21 -41.52 7.53 -20.51
C LEU A 21 -41.34 7.21 -19.02
N LEU A 22 -41.23 5.95 -18.68
CA LEU A 22 -40.67 5.51 -17.41
C LEU A 22 -39.18 5.83 -17.42
N LEU A 23 -38.82 6.95 -16.84
CA LEU A 23 -37.45 7.29 -16.46
C LEU A 23 -36.99 6.28 -15.40
N GLY A 24 -36.46 5.16 -15.85
CA GLY A 24 -35.68 4.24 -15.05
C GLY A 24 -34.40 4.96 -14.64
N VAL A 25 -34.41 5.55 -13.44
CA VAL A 25 -33.19 5.94 -12.76
C VAL A 25 -32.40 4.65 -12.53
N GLN A 26 -31.55 4.30 -13.47
CA GLN A 26 -30.46 3.31 -13.20
C GLN A 26 -29.57 3.91 -12.13
N ARG A 27 -29.87 3.56 -10.88
CA ARG A 27 -28.88 3.60 -9.82
C ARG A 27 -27.74 2.70 -10.29
N ILE A 28 -26.67 3.33 -10.77
CA ILE A 28 -25.35 2.70 -10.84
C ILE A 28 -24.96 2.48 -9.39
N LEU A 29 -25.34 1.33 -8.87
CA LEU A 29 -24.71 0.76 -7.69
C LEU A 29 -23.28 0.45 -8.14
N SER A 30 -22.38 1.40 -7.87
CA SER A 30 -20.97 1.09 -7.78
C SER A 30 -20.86 0.06 -6.67
N SER A 31 -20.98 -1.22 -7.05
CA SER A 31 -20.52 -2.31 -6.21
C SER A 31 -19.03 -2.07 -6.05
N ALA A 32 -18.65 -1.50 -4.89
CA ALA A 32 -17.31 -1.67 -4.39
C ALA A 32 -17.08 -3.18 -4.42
N PHE A 33 -16.30 -3.65 -5.39
CA PHE A 33 -15.77 -5.00 -5.38
C PHE A 33 -14.94 -5.11 -4.11
N ALA A 34 -15.56 -5.58 -3.05
CA ALA A 34 -14.83 -6.18 -1.96
C ALA A 34 -14.15 -7.39 -2.60
N ASP A 35 -12.85 -7.30 -2.78
CA ASP A 35 -12.00 -8.42 -3.19
C ASP A 35 -11.99 -9.42 -2.02
N SER A 36 -13.08 -10.21 -1.95
CA SER A 36 -13.34 -11.18 -0.88
C SER A 36 -12.57 -12.49 -1.08
N ASP A 37 -11.90 -12.64 -2.22
CA ASP A 37 -11.22 -13.89 -2.61
C ASP A 37 -9.68 -13.79 -2.59
N ASP A 38 -9.10 -12.66 -2.17
CA ASP A 38 -7.67 -12.60 -1.86
C ASP A 38 -7.42 -13.35 -0.53
N PRO A 39 -6.69 -14.49 -0.54
CA PRO A 39 -6.34 -15.21 0.68
C PRO A 39 -5.56 -14.34 1.67
N ALA A 40 -5.07 -13.18 1.24
CA ALA A 40 -4.50 -12.13 2.08
C ALA A 40 -5.57 -11.24 2.75
N SER A 41 -6.88 -11.47 2.56
CA SER A 41 -7.95 -10.60 3.08
C SER A 41 -8.36 -10.89 4.52
N GLY A 42 -8.07 -12.09 5.03
CA GLY A 42 -8.43 -12.53 6.39
C GLY A 42 -7.62 -11.89 7.51
N PRO A 43 -7.98 -12.20 8.78
CA PRO A 43 -7.17 -11.82 9.93
C PRO A 43 -5.76 -12.37 9.83
N VAL A 44 -4.79 -11.62 10.33
CA VAL A 44 -3.37 -11.98 10.30
C VAL A 44 -2.80 -12.11 11.71
N LYS A 45 -1.91 -13.09 11.90
CA LYS A 45 -1.17 -13.24 13.15
C LYS A 45 0.05 -12.33 13.10
N ILE A 46 0.23 -11.51 14.14
CA ILE A 46 1.42 -10.68 14.33
C ILE A 46 2.01 -10.88 15.71
N ALA A 47 3.31 -10.72 15.85
CA ALA A 47 3.98 -10.63 17.14
C ALA A 47 3.83 -9.22 17.70
N GLN A 48 3.58 -9.11 19.00
CA GLN A 48 3.42 -7.85 19.71
C GLN A 48 4.63 -7.57 20.59
N PHE A 49 4.95 -6.29 20.74
CA PHE A 49 6.14 -5.83 21.48
C PHE A 49 5.77 -4.65 22.38
N ALA A 50 6.28 -4.65 23.59
CA ALA A 50 6.27 -3.50 24.49
C ALA A 50 7.18 -2.38 23.92
N PRO A 51 7.04 -1.12 24.41
CA PRO A 51 7.89 -0.02 23.97
C PRO A 51 9.39 -0.29 24.10
N ALA A 52 9.80 -1.04 25.11
CA ALA A 52 11.19 -1.48 25.31
C ALA A 52 11.68 -2.56 24.34
N GLY A 53 10.88 -2.94 23.33
CA GLY A 53 11.25 -4.01 22.39
C GLY A 53 11.02 -5.44 22.91
N THR A 54 10.54 -5.61 24.14
CA THR A 54 10.29 -6.93 24.75
C THR A 54 9.07 -7.58 24.08
N PRO A 55 9.15 -8.83 23.61
CA PRO A 55 7.99 -9.55 23.09
C PRO A 55 6.90 -9.72 24.16
N THR A 56 5.66 -9.44 23.82
CA THR A 56 4.48 -9.59 24.70
C THR A 56 3.53 -10.70 24.25
N GLY A 57 3.83 -11.37 23.13
CA GLY A 57 3.06 -12.48 22.60
C GLY A 57 2.62 -12.28 21.18
N PHE A 58 1.54 -12.96 20.80
CA PHE A 58 0.95 -12.87 19.46
C PHE A 58 -0.49 -12.44 19.54
N ALA A 59 -0.95 -11.70 18.54
CA ALA A 59 -2.36 -11.39 18.33
C ALA A 59 -2.79 -11.75 16.91
N THR A 60 -4.02 -12.27 16.78
CA THR A 60 -4.67 -12.41 15.49
C THR A 60 -5.61 -11.22 15.29
N LEU A 61 -5.29 -10.36 14.36
CA LEU A 61 -5.98 -9.09 14.13
C LEU A 61 -6.54 -9.01 12.71
N PRO A 62 -7.69 -8.35 12.52
CA PRO A 62 -8.15 -8.01 11.18
C PRO A 62 -7.13 -7.07 10.53
N LYS A 63 -6.94 -7.21 9.22
CA LYS A 63 -6.09 -6.27 8.47
C LYS A 63 -6.63 -4.84 8.58
N VAL A 64 -5.72 -3.89 8.74
CA VAL A 64 -6.04 -2.46 8.70
C VAL A 64 -6.26 -2.05 7.25
N ARG A 65 -7.50 -1.78 6.89
CA ARG A 65 -7.92 -1.34 5.55
C ARG A 65 -8.58 0.02 5.63
N LYS A 66 -8.20 0.94 4.77
CA LYS A 66 -8.80 2.27 4.66
C LYS A 66 -8.98 2.62 3.18
N THR A 67 -9.91 3.53 2.90
CA THR A 67 -10.05 4.09 1.56
C THR A 67 -8.81 4.93 1.18
N PRO A 68 -8.52 5.12 -0.11
CA PRO A 68 -7.42 5.98 -0.53
C PRO A 68 -7.50 7.40 0.05
N ALA A 69 -8.71 7.96 0.19
CA ALA A 69 -8.91 9.27 0.80
C ALA A 69 -8.52 9.28 2.30
N ALA A 70 -8.91 8.23 3.05
CA ALA A 70 -8.58 8.10 4.47
C ALA A 70 -7.07 7.89 4.69
N TRP A 71 -6.39 7.16 3.80
CA TRP A 71 -4.92 7.05 3.85
C TRP A 71 -4.26 8.40 3.57
N LYS A 72 -4.70 9.14 2.54
CA LYS A 72 -4.17 10.47 2.21
C LYS A 72 -4.39 11.51 3.31
N SER A 73 -5.44 11.38 4.12
CA SER A 73 -5.67 12.27 5.27
C SER A 73 -4.79 11.95 6.48
N GLN A 74 -4.30 10.71 6.58
CA GLN A 74 -3.44 10.25 7.67
C GLN A 74 -1.95 10.46 7.37
N LEU A 75 -1.55 10.25 6.11
CA LEU A 75 -0.16 10.18 5.68
C LEU A 75 0.26 11.48 4.98
N THR A 76 1.52 11.84 5.13
CA THR A 76 2.11 12.87 4.27
C THR A 76 2.14 12.40 2.81
N PRO A 77 2.28 13.31 1.83
CA PRO A 77 2.35 12.92 0.42
C PRO A 77 3.43 11.87 0.12
N VAL A 78 4.61 11.98 0.70
CA VAL A 78 5.71 11.05 0.49
C VAL A 78 5.46 9.69 1.15
N GLU A 79 4.90 9.67 2.36
CA GLU A 79 4.50 8.42 3.03
C GLU A 79 3.44 7.68 2.23
N TYR A 80 2.43 8.41 1.71
CA TYR A 80 1.39 7.81 0.88
C TYR A 80 1.95 7.27 -0.44
N GLU A 81 2.82 8.01 -1.12
CA GLU A 81 3.48 7.56 -2.34
C GLU A 81 4.28 6.28 -2.10
N VAL A 82 5.08 6.26 -1.05
CA VAL A 82 5.90 5.09 -0.69
C VAL A 82 5.02 3.91 -0.29
N THR A 83 4.15 4.07 0.70
CA THR A 83 3.47 2.93 1.33
C THR A 83 2.27 2.41 0.55
N ARG A 84 1.56 3.29 -0.18
CA ARG A 84 0.31 2.94 -0.88
C ARG A 84 0.44 2.88 -2.40
N GLN A 85 1.50 3.46 -2.97
CA GLN A 85 1.77 3.44 -4.41
C GLN A 85 3.07 2.70 -4.77
N ALA A 86 3.70 2.03 -3.78
CA ALA A 86 4.96 1.30 -3.92
C ALA A 86 6.11 2.17 -4.48
N GLY A 87 6.13 3.44 -4.08
CA GLY A 87 7.21 4.37 -4.42
C GLY A 87 8.49 4.07 -3.64
N THR A 88 9.55 4.77 -4.01
CA THR A 88 10.84 4.72 -3.30
C THR A 88 11.31 6.16 -3.07
N GLU A 89 11.61 6.50 -1.82
CA GLU A 89 12.21 7.80 -1.49
C GLU A 89 13.62 7.93 -2.08
N ARG A 90 14.08 9.15 -2.27
CA ARG A 90 15.44 9.37 -2.76
C ARG A 90 16.48 8.90 -1.72
N ALA A 91 17.51 8.18 -2.16
CA ALA A 91 18.60 7.74 -1.30
C ALA A 91 19.26 8.92 -0.54
N PHE A 92 19.66 8.68 0.70
CA PHE A 92 20.33 9.65 1.61
C PHE A 92 19.46 10.85 2.01
N THR A 93 18.15 10.84 1.75
CA THR A 93 17.26 11.93 2.15
C THR A 93 16.33 11.56 3.30
N GLY A 94 16.16 10.28 3.59
CA GLY A 94 15.29 9.79 4.64
C GLY A 94 15.86 10.02 6.04
N ALA A 95 15.02 10.53 6.96
CA ALA A 95 15.44 10.88 8.32
C ALA A 95 15.96 9.69 9.15
N LEU A 96 15.57 8.46 8.78
CA LEU A 96 15.91 7.25 9.53
C LEU A 96 17.13 6.51 8.99
N ASP A 97 17.74 6.95 7.88
CA ASP A 97 18.97 6.33 7.35
C ASP A 97 20.08 6.30 8.42
N LYS A 98 20.34 7.43 9.06
CA LYS A 98 21.38 7.55 10.10
C LYS A 98 20.85 7.46 11.54
N GLN A 99 19.62 7.00 11.75
CA GLN A 99 19.06 6.79 13.10
C GLN A 99 19.51 5.44 13.66
N TYR A 100 20.42 5.47 14.66
CA TYR A 100 20.99 4.29 15.31
C TYR A 100 20.76 4.23 16.83
N ALA A 101 19.97 5.15 17.39
CA ALA A 101 19.59 5.06 18.80
C ALA A 101 18.83 3.75 19.07
N PRO A 102 18.91 3.19 20.29
CA PRO A 102 18.10 2.05 20.67
C PRO A 102 16.60 2.33 20.54
N GLY A 103 15.87 1.47 19.82
CA GLY A 103 14.44 1.70 19.59
C GLY A 103 13.83 0.79 18.55
N LEU A 104 12.51 0.92 18.41
CA LEU A 104 11.69 0.19 17.47
C LEU A 104 11.36 1.03 16.23
N TYR A 105 11.39 0.37 15.09
CA TYR A 105 10.88 0.92 13.82
C TYR A 105 9.51 0.31 13.54
N ARG A 106 8.47 1.14 13.54
CA ARG A 106 7.08 0.75 13.36
C ARG A 106 6.53 1.25 12.03
N CYS A 107 5.51 0.58 11.52
CA CYS A 107 4.83 0.97 10.29
C CYS A 107 4.14 2.32 10.45
N VAL A 108 4.43 3.28 9.55
CA VAL A 108 3.80 4.61 9.54
C VAL A 108 2.28 4.55 9.36
N ASP A 109 1.78 3.52 8.66
CA ASP A 109 0.38 3.36 8.34
C ASP A 109 -0.45 2.81 9.51
N CYS A 110 0.09 1.84 10.29
CA CYS A 110 -0.71 1.06 11.26
C CYS A 110 -0.02 0.76 12.58
N ASP A 111 1.17 1.32 12.81
CA ASP A 111 1.96 1.17 14.05
C ASP A 111 2.39 -0.27 14.38
N ASN A 112 2.32 -1.21 13.42
CA ASN A 112 2.89 -2.55 13.60
C ASN A 112 4.41 -2.47 13.80
N ALA A 113 4.97 -3.16 14.81
CA ALA A 113 6.42 -3.24 15.02
C ALA A 113 7.06 -4.04 13.88
N LEU A 114 8.05 -3.47 13.20
CA LEU A 114 8.64 -4.07 12.00
C LEU A 114 10.10 -4.47 12.19
N PHE A 115 10.90 -3.58 12.77
CA PHE A 115 12.33 -3.80 12.99
C PHE A 115 12.78 -3.26 14.35
N ASP A 116 13.89 -3.81 14.85
CA ASP A 116 14.59 -3.32 16.03
C ASP A 116 15.93 -2.72 15.61
N SER A 117 16.35 -1.66 16.29
CA SER A 117 17.65 -1.00 16.12
C SER A 117 18.84 -1.96 16.25
N GLN A 118 18.69 -3.03 17.02
CA GLN A 118 19.74 -4.06 17.20
C GLN A 118 20.05 -4.81 15.89
N THR A 119 19.12 -4.83 14.95
CA THR A 119 19.30 -5.48 13.64
C THR A 119 19.70 -4.50 12.53
N LYS A 120 19.77 -3.20 12.84
CA LYS A 120 20.11 -2.14 11.88
C LYS A 120 21.63 -2.09 11.65
N PHE A 121 22.01 -1.84 10.40
CA PHE A 121 23.41 -1.65 10.01
C PHE A 121 23.53 -0.60 8.90
N ASP A 122 24.73 -0.02 8.75
CA ASP A 122 25.03 0.88 7.64
C ASP A 122 25.37 0.07 6.39
N SER A 123 24.47 0.06 5.42
CA SER A 123 24.67 -0.59 4.12
C SER A 123 25.36 0.29 3.09
N GLY A 124 25.53 1.59 3.38
CA GLY A 124 26.06 2.57 2.43
C GLY A 124 25.10 2.91 1.28
N THR A 125 23.87 2.36 1.27
CA THR A 125 22.92 2.54 0.16
C THR A 125 22.08 3.81 0.27
N GLY A 126 22.04 4.44 1.46
CA GLY A 126 21.28 5.65 1.72
C GLY A 126 19.83 5.41 2.15
N TRP A 127 19.52 4.19 2.57
CA TRP A 127 18.25 3.79 3.16
C TRP A 127 18.46 2.99 4.44
N PRO A 128 17.52 3.07 5.42
CA PRO A 128 17.56 2.23 6.61
C PRO A 128 17.66 0.75 6.23
N SER A 129 18.68 0.06 6.74
CA SER A 129 18.97 -1.33 6.40
C SER A 129 19.05 -2.19 7.65
N PHE A 130 18.37 -3.34 7.62
CA PHE A 130 18.28 -4.30 8.72
C PHE A 130 18.63 -5.70 8.22
N TYR A 131 19.29 -6.54 9.04
CA TYR A 131 19.58 -7.90 8.61
C TYR A 131 18.44 -8.90 8.88
N GLN A 132 17.42 -8.50 9.68
CA GLN A 132 16.19 -9.27 9.90
C GLN A 132 15.07 -8.36 10.44
N PRO A 133 13.79 -8.72 10.26
CA PRO A 133 12.68 -8.08 10.94
C PRO A 133 12.67 -8.42 12.43
N ILE A 134 11.91 -7.66 13.23
CA ILE A 134 11.72 -7.93 14.65
C ILE A 134 11.02 -9.28 14.90
N ALA A 135 10.11 -9.66 14.00
CA ALA A 135 9.47 -10.96 13.93
C ALA A 135 9.05 -11.24 12.48
N PRO A 136 9.21 -12.50 12.00
CA PRO A 136 8.84 -12.85 10.63
C PRO A 136 7.34 -12.67 10.34
N GLU A 137 6.49 -12.79 11.35
CA GLU A 137 5.03 -12.61 11.21
C GLU A 137 4.65 -11.16 10.92
N ASN A 138 5.49 -10.17 11.26
CA ASN A 138 5.16 -8.75 11.15
C ASN A 138 5.43 -8.17 9.76
N VAL A 139 6.22 -8.88 8.95
CA VAL A 139 6.47 -8.54 7.55
C VAL A 139 6.12 -9.71 6.64
N ARG A 140 5.79 -9.43 5.40
CA ARG A 140 5.66 -10.46 4.37
C ARG A 140 6.43 -10.03 3.12
N GLU A 141 6.93 -11.03 2.44
CA GLU A 141 7.69 -10.87 1.22
C GLU A 141 6.87 -11.32 0.02
N LYS A 142 6.96 -10.54 -1.06
CA LYS A 142 6.34 -10.87 -2.34
C LYS A 142 7.39 -10.76 -3.43
N THR A 143 7.64 -11.86 -4.13
CA THR A 143 8.52 -11.82 -5.30
C THR A 143 7.79 -11.19 -6.47
N THR A 144 8.40 -10.17 -7.06
CA THR A 144 7.93 -9.47 -8.26
C THR A 144 9.02 -9.44 -9.31
N VAL A 145 8.63 -9.29 -10.58
CA VAL A 145 9.59 -9.08 -11.68
C VAL A 145 9.57 -7.60 -12.05
N TYR A 146 10.71 -6.95 -11.96
CA TYR A 146 10.86 -5.56 -12.35
C TYR A 146 11.98 -5.45 -13.39
N PHE A 147 11.64 -5.04 -14.62
CA PHE A 147 12.56 -5.02 -15.76
C PHE A 147 13.41 -6.30 -15.93
N GLY A 148 12.77 -7.46 -15.79
CA GLY A 148 13.44 -8.77 -15.91
C GLY A 148 14.25 -9.20 -14.67
N THR A 149 14.35 -8.37 -13.64
CA THR A 149 15.02 -8.70 -12.38
C THR A 149 14.00 -9.13 -11.35
N LEU A 150 14.28 -10.24 -10.64
CA LEU A 150 13.48 -10.67 -9.49
C LEU A 150 13.77 -9.75 -8.30
N LEU A 151 12.73 -9.06 -7.84
CA LEU A 151 12.76 -8.30 -6.61
C LEU A 151 11.87 -8.95 -5.56
N ARG A 152 12.34 -8.99 -4.32
CA ARG A 152 11.55 -9.42 -3.16
C ARG A 152 11.06 -8.19 -2.42
N GLU A 153 9.82 -7.78 -2.73
CA GLU A 153 9.13 -6.69 -2.05
C GLU A 153 8.82 -7.08 -0.60
N VAL A 154 9.06 -6.16 0.33
CA VAL A 154 8.70 -6.30 1.74
C VAL A 154 7.50 -5.43 2.07
N LYS A 155 6.47 -6.04 2.66
CA LYS A 155 5.23 -5.39 3.06
C LYS A 155 4.94 -5.60 4.54
N CYS A 156 4.24 -4.63 5.13
CA CYS A 156 3.66 -4.81 6.46
C CYS A 156 2.55 -5.86 6.42
N THR A 157 2.62 -6.88 7.29
CA THR A 157 1.60 -7.94 7.34
C THR A 157 0.24 -7.40 7.72
N LEU A 158 0.17 -6.39 8.59
CA LEU A 158 -1.09 -5.90 9.15
C LEU A 158 -1.87 -4.97 8.21
N CYS A 159 -1.21 -4.16 7.37
CA CYS A 159 -1.90 -3.15 6.54
C CYS A 159 -1.52 -3.17 5.05
N ASP A 160 -0.66 -4.09 4.65
CA ASP A 160 -0.15 -4.22 3.28
C ASP A 160 0.66 -3.01 2.76
N ALA A 161 1.11 -2.11 3.65
CA ALA A 161 2.00 -1.02 3.28
C ALA A 161 3.26 -1.56 2.61
N HIS A 162 3.65 -0.98 1.48
CA HIS A 162 4.97 -1.18 0.90
C HIS A 162 6.03 -0.58 1.82
N LEU A 163 7.06 -1.36 2.17
CA LEU A 163 8.14 -0.93 3.06
C LEU A 163 9.45 -0.72 2.31
N GLY A 164 9.73 -1.56 1.35
CA GLY A 164 10.98 -1.62 0.61
C GLY A 164 11.22 -2.99 0.01
N HIS A 165 12.48 -3.41 -0.05
CA HIS A 165 12.88 -4.70 -0.64
C HIS A 165 13.90 -5.42 0.22
N VAL A 166 14.01 -6.73 0.07
CA VAL A 166 15.05 -7.54 0.70
C VAL A 166 15.99 -8.13 -0.36
N PHE A 167 17.28 -8.08 -0.05
CA PHE A 167 18.40 -8.48 -0.90
C PHE A 167 19.28 -9.52 -0.19
N PRO A 168 19.96 -10.43 -0.94
CA PRO A 168 20.84 -11.46 -0.37
C PRO A 168 22.30 -10.98 -0.21
N ASP A 169 22.50 -9.70 0.08
CA ASP A 169 23.79 -9.04 0.19
C ASP A 169 24.02 -8.40 1.58
N GLY A 170 23.31 -8.89 2.59
CA GLY A 170 23.40 -8.42 3.97
C GLY A 170 24.49 -9.13 4.78
N PRO A 171 24.72 -8.67 6.03
CA PRO A 171 25.70 -9.27 6.94
C PRO A 171 25.18 -10.56 7.58
N LYS A 172 26.08 -11.29 8.22
CA LYS A 172 25.68 -12.36 9.16
C LYS A 172 24.82 -11.76 10.29
N PRO A 173 23.89 -12.54 10.87
CA PRO A 173 23.73 -14.00 10.74
C PRO A 173 22.88 -14.44 9.53
N THR A 174 22.06 -13.56 8.93
CA THR A 174 21.08 -13.97 7.93
C THR A 174 21.59 -13.91 6.49
N GLY A 175 22.57 -13.06 6.21
CA GLY A 175 23.01 -12.74 4.85
C GLY A 175 21.98 -11.88 4.08
N LEU A 176 20.93 -11.39 4.76
CA LEU A 176 19.87 -10.58 4.16
C LEU A 176 20.04 -9.10 4.50
N ARG A 177 19.66 -8.25 3.56
CA ARG A 177 19.52 -6.80 3.75
C ARG A 177 18.09 -6.39 3.44
N TYR A 178 17.32 -6.10 4.48
CA TYR A 178 16.02 -5.44 4.40
C TYR A 178 16.26 -3.94 4.23
N CYS A 179 16.17 -3.47 3.00
CA CYS A 179 16.40 -2.07 2.60
C CYS A 179 15.05 -1.35 2.59
N MET A 180 14.78 -0.55 3.63
CA MET A 180 13.46 0.03 3.89
C MET A 180 13.46 1.53 3.63
N ASN A 181 12.32 2.06 3.15
CA ASN A 181 12.13 3.50 3.07
C ASN A 181 11.95 4.10 4.46
N SER A 182 12.62 5.21 4.78
CA SER A 182 12.38 5.96 6.01
C SER A 182 10.93 6.44 6.09
N ALA A 183 10.36 6.86 4.96
CA ALA A 183 8.97 7.31 4.86
C ALA A 183 7.93 6.21 5.14
N ALA A 184 8.33 4.93 5.17
CA ALA A 184 7.45 3.83 5.56
C ALA A 184 7.49 3.52 7.07
N LEU A 185 8.35 4.19 7.83
CA LEU A 185 8.69 3.86 9.21
C LEU A 185 8.54 5.07 10.14
N HIS A 186 8.08 4.80 11.37
CA HIS A 186 8.27 5.67 12.52
C HIS A 186 9.28 5.04 13.50
N PHE A 187 10.13 5.88 14.08
CA PHE A 187 11.08 5.45 15.11
C PHE A 187 10.57 5.80 16.52
N PHE A 188 10.58 4.82 17.40
CA PHE A 188 10.24 4.95 18.81
C PHE A 188 11.44 4.52 19.66
N PRO A 189 12.05 5.44 20.44
CA PRO A 189 13.10 5.07 21.36
C PRO A 189 12.64 4.02 22.37
N HIS A 190 13.52 3.11 22.77
CA HIS A 190 13.24 2.23 23.91
C HIS A 190 13.08 3.07 25.19
N SER A 191 12.05 2.83 25.95
CA SER A 191 11.75 3.49 27.23
C SER A 191 11.93 2.53 28.41
#